data_29220fdb7e3e57a129efe4838f15d105
#
_entry.id   29220fdb7e3e57a129efe4838f15d105
#
_cell.length_a   1.000
_cell.length_b   1.000
_cell.length_c   1.000
_cell.angle_alpha   90.00
_cell.angle_beta   90.00
_cell.angle_gamma   90.00
#
_symmetry.space_group_name_H-M   'P 1'
#
loop_
_entity.id
_entity.type
_entity.pdbx_description
1 polymer ?
#
loop_
_entity_poly.entity_id
_entity_poly.type
_entity_poly.pdbx_seq_one_letter_code
_entity_poly.pdbx_strand_id
1 'polypeptide(L)'
;MAIGAAGLASSCATARGLGGGLMRDLRIAPGTRPVRLSPVIVSPERVIRIDVGLRPFRPSGFRVEREALGEKVLVHNYGHGGGGITLSWGTAKLAVDLGYDASKPDVAVLGCGAVGLATARLLQERGARVRIYAKDLPPNTTSNVAGAQWWPASVFRADRVTPAFLEQHFAAASFAFRRYQSLVGDNYGVAWETNYNLSNTPIADYPAAEDELMHRLVVNQRDLAIDEHNFPRPFVRQFDTMMIETPLYLRRMELDVRQAGGEIVVREFADVAQVRALPEQTIFNCTGLGAGRLFGDTEIEPVRGQLAILLPQPEVNYNTIASEGYMFGRRDGIVLGGSFEHGEWSLEPDPARIARIIARHKSIFDAMRA
;
A
#
# COMPACT_ATOMS: atom_id res chain seq x y z
N MET A 1 35.55 -65.74 23.56
CA MET A 1 35.59 -64.48 24.26
C MET A 1 34.30 -63.75 23.98
N ALA A 2 33.44 -63.65 24.99
CA ALA A 2 32.14 -63.01 24.91
C ALA A 2 32.31 -61.53 25.43
N ILE A 3 31.77 -60.58 24.70
CA ILE A 3 31.58 -59.21 25.22
C ILE A 3 30.13 -58.90 25.04
N GLY A 4 29.47 -58.59 26.15
CA GLY A 4 28.02 -58.42 26.27
C GLY A 4 27.50 -57.13 25.70
N ALA A 5 26.29 -57.18 25.15
CA ALA A 5 25.50 -56.02 24.79
C ALA A 5 24.63 -55.60 25.99
N ALA A 6 24.85 -54.43 26.52
CA ALA A 6 23.96 -53.80 27.51
C ALA A 6 22.82 -53.12 26.81
N GLY A 7 21.59 -53.54 27.07
CA GLY A 7 20.37 -52.92 26.58
C GLY A 7 20.07 -51.63 27.31
N LEU A 8 19.84 -50.53 26.56
CA LEU A 8 19.25 -49.30 27.06
C LEU A 8 17.72 -49.39 26.90
N ALA A 9 17.05 -49.57 28.00
CA ALA A 9 15.60 -49.47 28.08
C ALA A 9 15.20 -47.98 27.93
N SER A 10 14.51 -47.68 26.84
CA SER A 10 13.89 -46.38 26.61
C SER A 10 12.61 -46.29 27.44
N SER A 11 12.64 -45.53 28.53
CA SER A 11 11.45 -45.17 29.27
C SER A 11 10.71 -44.04 28.54
N CYS A 12 9.61 -44.42 27.86
CA CYS A 12 8.60 -43.42 27.42
C CYS A 12 7.95 -42.78 28.66
N ALA A 13 8.49 -41.68 29.12
CA ALA A 13 7.78 -40.80 30.05
C ALA A 13 6.77 -40.00 29.24
N THR A 14 5.48 -40.26 29.45
CA THR A 14 4.35 -39.49 28.95
C THR A 14 4.43 -38.07 29.49
N ALA A 15 4.89 -37.12 28.66
CA ALA A 15 4.77 -35.70 28.93
C ALA A 15 3.30 -35.30 28.78
N ARG A 16 2.50 -35.55 29.79
CA ARG A 16 1.21 -34.86 29.99
C ARG A 16 1.44 -33.57 30.73
N GLY A 17 1.09 -32.45 30.09
CA GLY A 17 0.66 -31.25 30.80
C GLY A 17 1.71 -30.21 31.16
N LEU A 18 2.38 -29.59 30.17
CA LEU A 18 3.01 -28.26 30.37
C LEU A 18 2.74 -27.27 29.21
N GLY A 19 1.80 -27.59 28.34
CA GLY A 19 1.46 -26.72 27.18
C GLY A 19 0.33 -25.71 27.40
N GLY A 20 -0.32 -25.71 28.56
CA GLY A 20 -1.52 -24.91 28.81
C GLY A 20 -1.36 -23.69 29.72
N GLY A 21 -0.24 -23.55 30.41
CA GLY A 21 -0.06 -22.53 31.45
C GLY A 21 0.70 -21.28 31.05
N LEU A 22 1.68 -21.40 30.13
CA LEU A 22 2.58 -20.27 29.83
C LEU A 22 2.03 -19.22 28.84
N MET A 23 0.98 -19.55 28.07
CA MET A 23 0.37 -18.57 27.15
C MET A 23 -0.80 -17.79 27.78
N ARG A 24 -1.25 -18.15 28.96
CA ARG A 24 -2.35 -17.45 29.66
C ARG A 24 -1.90 -16.27 30.51
N ASP A 25 -0.65 -16.16 30.87
CA ASP A 25 -0.14 -15.13 31.78
C ASP A 25 0.68 -14.00 31.10
N LEU A 26 0.77 -14.01 29.76
CA LEU A 26 1.14 -12.81 29.00
C LEU A 26 -0.07 -11.88 28.81
N ARG A 27 -0.91 -11.73 29.82
CA ARG A 27 -1.71 -10.53 29.96
C ARG A 27 -0.74 -9.43 30.33
N ILE A 28 -0.36 -8.62 29.37
CA ILE A 28 0.17 -7.29 29.61
C ILE A 28 -0.82 -6.67 30.59
N ALA A 29 -0.34 -6.36 31.79
CA ALA A 29 -1.20 -5.87 32.88
C ALA A 29 -2.03 -4.68 32.36
N PRO A 30 -3.32 -4.55 32.74
CA PRO A 30 -4.11 -3.37 32.46
C PRO A 30 -3.55 -2.21 33.27
N GLY A 31 -2.76 -1.38 32.63
CA GLY A 31 -2.03 -0.25 33.18
C GLY A 31 -1.33 0.47 32.03
N THR A 32 -1.96 0.50 30.85
CA THR A 32 -1.49 1.31 29.74
C THR A 32 -1.57 2.77 30.14
N ARG A 33 -0.42 3.43 30.21
CA ARG A 33 -0.38 4.88 30.42
C ARG A 33 -1.27 5.54 29.35
N PRO A 34 -2.06 6.56 29.73
CA PRO A 34 -2.85 7.31 28.77
C PRO A 34 -1.97 7.79 27.61
N VAL A 35 -2.46 7.61 26.39
CA VAL A 35 -1.79 8.10 25.18
C VAL A 35 -1.97 9.62 25.14
N ARG A 36 -0.88 10.35 25.32
CA ARG A 36 -0.83 11.81 25.20
C ARG A 36 0.06 12.16 24.04
N LEU A 37 -0.55 12.57 22.94
CA LEU A 37 0.13 12.88 21.68
C LEU A 37 0.22 14.39 21.50
N SER A 38 1.33 14.85 20.91
CA SER A 38 1.48 16.25 20.53
C SER A 38 0.49 16.60 19.42
N PRO A 39 -0.32 17.66 19.55
CA PRO A 39 -1.19 18.12 18.47
C PRO A 39 -0.37 18.54 17.25
N VAL A 40 -0.89 18.25 16.06
CA VAL A 40 -0.32 18.77 14.82
C VAL A 40 -0.57 20.29 14.75
N ILE A 41 0.46 21.07 14.51
CA ILE A 41 0.34 22.51 14.24
C ILE A 41 -0.13 22.68 12.80
N VAL A 42 -1.44 22.89 12.62
CA VAL A 42 -2.08 23.06 11.32
C VAL A 42 -2.33 24.53 11.04
N SER A 43 -1.65 25.07 10.04
CA SER A 43 -1.93 26.44 9.55
C SER A 43 -1.57 26.56 8.06
N PRO A 44 -2.20 27.48 7.31
CA PRO A 44 -1.89 27.75 5.90
C PRO A 44 -0.42 28.14 5.67
N GLU A 45 0.18 28.87 6.60
CA GLU A 45 1.57 29.37 6.51
C GLU A 45 2.59 28.23 6.62
N ARG A 46 2.18 27.07 7.11
CA ARG A 46 3.03 25.88 7.21
C ARG A 46 2.94 24.97 5.98
N VAL A 47 2.08 25.29 5.01
CA VAL A 47 1.96 24.49 3.76
C VAL A 47 3.20 24.72 2.90
N ILE A 48 3.97 23.66 2.68
CA ILE A 48 5.18 23.68 1.83
C ILE A 48 4.93 23.16 0.43
N ARG A 49 3.86 22.35 0.24
CA ARG A 49 3.52 21.74 -1.05
C ARG A 49 2.04 21.34 -1.07
N ILE A 50 1.45 21.42 -2.25
CA ILE A 50 0.15 20.83 -2.56
C ILE A 50 0.39 19.74 -3.60
N ASP A 51 -0.04 18.53 -3.31
CA ASP A 51 0.06 17.39 -4.21
C ASP A 51 -1.33 17.05 -4.78
N VAL A 52 -1.40 16.86 -6.09
CA VAL A 52 -2.61 16.41 -6.80
C VAL A 52 -2.28 15.16 -7.58
N GLY A 53 -3.06 14.11 -7.39
CA GLY A 53 -2.84 12.84 -8.06
C GLY A 53 -4.13 12.19 -8.54
N LEU A 54 -4.03 11.42 -9.62
CA LEU A 54 -5.16 10.71 -10.23
C LEU A 54 -5.02 9.22 -9.92
N ARG A 55 -5.82 8.72 -8.97
CA ARG A 55 -5.86 7.29 -8.66
C ARG A 55 -6.46 6.54 -9.84
N PRO A 56 -5.79 5.49 -10.37
CA PRO A 56 -6.34 4.67 -11.45
C PRO A 56 -7.38 3.69 -10.89
N PHE A 57 -8.63 4.11 -10.80
CA PHE A 57 -9.69 3.35 -10.17
C PHE A 57 -10.46 2.52 -11.19
N ARG A 58 -10.77 1.28 -10.85
CA ARG A 58 -11.72 0.41 -11.55
C ARG A 58 -12.78 -0.05 -10.54
N PRO A 59 -14.06 0.14 -10.82
CA PRO A 59 -15.12 -0.33 -9.92
C PRO A 59 -15.07 -1.82 -9.61
N SER A 60 -14.66 -2.67 -10.57
CA SER A 60 -14.47 -4.12 -10.37
C SER A 60 -13.14 -4.50 -9.69
N GLY A 61 -12.33 -3.51 -9.29
CA GLY A 61 -11.02 -3.72 -8.70
C GLY A 61 -9.88 -3.79 -9.72
N PHE A 62 -8.68 -4.10 -9.25
CA PHE A 62 -7.50 -4.20 -10.11
C PHE A 62 -7.64 -5.35 -11.13
N ARG A 63 -7.01 -5.17 -12.30
CA ARG A 63 -6.95 -6.18 -13.35
C ARG A 63 -5.59 -6.87 -13.32
N VAL A 64 -5.57 -8.15 -12.96
CA VAL A 64 -4.43 -9.05 -13.16
C VAL A 64 -4.90 -10.18 -14.07
N GLU A 65 -4.54 -10.08 -15.33
CA GLU A 65 -5.04 -10.96 -16.39
C GLU A 65 -4.00 -11.16 -17.48
N ARG A 66 -3.96 -12.35 -18.08
CA ARG A 66 -3.10 -12.69 -19.21
C ARG A 66 -3.92 -12.82 -20.47
N GLU A 67 -3.46 -12.16 -21.53
CA GLU A 67 -4.07 -12.28 -22.86
C GLU A 67 -3.01 -12.35 -23.97
N ALA A 68 -3.44 -12.69 -25.16
CA ALA A 68 -2.59 -12.69 -26.35
C ALA A 68 -2.53 -11.29 -26.97
N LEU A 69 -1.33 -10.82 -27.33
CA LEU A 69 -1.11 -9.62 -28.13
C LEU A 69 -0.42 -10.01 -29.44
N GLY A 70 -1.18 -10.58 -30.38
CA GLY A 70 -0.62 -11.30 -31.54
C GLY A 70 0.13 -12.54 -31.06
N GLU A 71 1.40 -12.67 -31.39
CA GLU A 71 2.25 -13.78 -30.93
C GLU A 71 2.87 -13.57 -29.54
N LYS A 72 2.64 -12.40 -28.94
CA LYS A 72 3.18 -12.02 -27.63
C LYS A 72 2.22 -12.34 -26.48
N VAL A 73 2.79 -12.45 -25.30
CA VAL A 73 2.04 -12.54 -24.05
C VAL A 73 1.93 -11.13 -23.46
N LEU A 74 0.71 -10.69 -23.18
CA LEU A 74 0.42 -9.48 -22.45
C LEU A 74 -0.18 -9.84 -21.09
N VAL A 75 0.39 -9.29 -20.03
CA VAL A 75 -0.11 -9.47 -18.66
C VAL A 75 -0.49 -8.10 -18.12
N HIS A 76 -1.75 -7.91 -17.83
CA HIS A 76 -2.27 -6.70 -17.20
C HIS A 76 -1.99 -6.73 -15.68
N ASN A 77 -1.60 -5.59 -15.13
CA ASN A 77 -1.44 -5.36 -13.70
C ASN A 77 -1.64 -3.87 -13.40
N TYR A 78 -2.90 -3.43 -13.33
CA TYR A 78 -3.27 -2.03 -13.13
C TYR A 78 -4.67 -1.89 -12.49
N GLY A 79 -5.10 -0.64 -12.26
CA GLY A 79 -6.46 -0.37 -11.79
C GLY A 79 -6.64 -0.43 -10.28
N HIS A 80 -5.58 -0.19 -9.52
CA HIS A 80 -5.54 -0.38 -8.06
C HIS A 80 -6.23 0.72 -7.24
N GLY A 81 -6.77 1.76 -7.86
CA GLY A 81 -7.40 2.86 -7.15
C GLY A 81 -6.49 3.49 -6.10
N GLY A 82 -6.96 3.52 -4.85
CA GLY A 82 -6.20 4.02 -3.71
C GLY A 82 -5.12 3.06 -3.18
N GLY A 83 -5.17 1.77 -3.55
CA GLY A 83 -4.29 0.72 -3.02
C GLY A 83 -3.02 0.44 -3.84
N GLY A 84 -2.64 1.30 -4.79
CA GLY A 84 -1.55 1.02 -5.71
C GLY A 84 -0.18 0.81 -5.04
N ILE A 85 0.17 1.60 -4.04
CA ILE A 85 1.37 1.37 -3.22
C ILE A 85 1.20 0.07 -2.43
N THR A 86 0.15 -0.03 -1.64
CA THR A 86 -0.11 -1.12 -0.71
C THR A 86 -0.06 -2.50 -1.37
N LEU A 87 -0.71 -2.64 -2.53
CA LEU A 87 -0.89 -3.91 -3.22
C LEU A 87 0.20 -4.21 -4.26
N SER A 88 1.09 -3.26 -4.55
CA SER A 88 2.05 -3.34 -5.68
C SER A 88 2.81 -4.66 -5.74
N TRP A 89 3.37 -5.13 -4.63
CA TRP A 89 4.10 -6.38 -4.57
C TRP A 89 3.21 -7.61 -4.73
N GLY A 90 2.01 -7.56 -4.17
CA GLY A 90 1.08 -8.69 -4.23
C GLY A 90 0.53 -8.91 -5.63
N THR A 91 0.05 -7.85 -6.27
CA THR A 91 -0.46 -7.95 -7.65
C THR A 91 0.68 -8.18 -8.64
N ALA A 92 1.88 -7.67 -8.37
CA ALA A 92 3.07 -8.02 -9.15
C ALA A 92 3.38 -9.52 -9.07
N LYS A 93 3.28 -10.13 -7.86
CA LYS A 93 3.44 -11.59 -7.72
C LYS A 93 2.41 -12.35 -8.54
N LEU A 94 1.13 -11.97 -8.44
CA LEU A 94 0.07 -12.61 -9.22
C LEU A 94 0.32 -12.50 -10.73
N ALA A 95 0.70 -11.30 -11.20
CA ALA A 95 0.99 -11.07 -12.62
C ALA A 95 2.21 -11.88 -13.10
N VAL A 96 3.28 -11.91 -12.30
CA VAL A 96 4.50 -12.66 -12.65
C VAL A 96 4.26 -14.17 -12.66
N ASP A 97 3.48 -14.69 -11.70
CA ASP A 97 3.08 -16.11 -11.69
C ASP A 97 2.24 -16.48 -12.91
N LEU A 98 1.40 -15.56 -13.38
CA LEU A 98 0.49 -15.78 -14.50
C LEU A 98 1.19 -15.77 -15.87
N GLY A 99 2.26 -14.99 -16.04
CA GLY A 99 2.78 -14.71 -17.35
C GLY A 99 4.27 -14.85 -17.58
N TYR A 100 5.10 -15.01 -16.55
CA TYR A 100 6.54 -15.15 -16.73
C TYR A 100 6.94 -16.57 -17.14
N ASP A 101 7.69 -16.68 -18.21
CA ASP A 101 8.29 -17.91 -18.72
C ASP A 101 9.82 -17.76 -18.71
N ALA A 102 10.50 -18.53 -17.87
CA ALA A 102 11.96 -18.49 -17.74
C ALA A 102 12.71 -18.90 -19.02
N SER A 103 12.06 -19.59 -19.95
CA SER A 103 12.65 -19.89 -21.27
C SER A 103 12.73 -18.65 -22.18
N LYS A 104 11.99 -17.59 -21.84
CA LYS A 104 11.94 -16.30 -22.56
C LYS A 104 12.24 -15.16 -21.57
N PRO A 105 13.51 -15.04 -21.14
CA PRO A 105 13.85 -14.18 -20.01
C PRO A 105 13.76 -12.67 -20.31
N ASP A 106 13.70 -12.26 -21.58
CA ASP A 106 13.56 -10.85 -21.95
C ASP A 106 12.11 -10.40 -21.83
N VAL A 107 11.86 -9.47 -20.90
CA VAL A 107 10.52 -8.99 -20.61
C VAL A 107 10.44 -7.47 -20.60
N ALA A 108 9.33 -6.93 -21.12
CA ALA A 108 8.98 -5.53 -21.01
C ALA A 108 8.02 -5.28 -19.86
N VAL A 109 8.23 -4.18 -19.12
CA VAL A 109 7.28 -3.65 -18.14
C VAL A 109 6.88 -2.24 -18.59
N LEU A 110 5.60 -1.99 -18.79
CA LEU A 110 5.07 -0.69 -19.16
C LEU A 110 4.64 0.08 -17.90
N GLY A 111 5.34 1.18 -17.62
CA GLY A 111 5.11 2.03 -16.44
C GLY A 111 6.16 1.87 -15.34
N CYS A 112 6.53 3.01 -14.71
CA CYS A 112 7.57 3.12 -13.69
C CYS A 112 7.03 3.63 -12.34
N GLY A 113 5.72 3.45 -12.08
CA GLY A 113 5.13 3.64 -10.76
C GLY A 113 5.36 2.43 -9.84
N ALA A 114 4.78 2.45 -8.65
CA ALA A 114 4.98 1.39 -7.65
C ALA A 114 4.69 -0.01 -8.17
N VAL A 115 3.62 -0.19 -8.94
CA VAL A 115 3.23 -1.48 -9.51
C VAL A 115 4.24 -1.97 -10.55
N GLY A 116 4.68 -1.09 -11.47
CA GLY A 116 5.67 -1.45 -12.48
C GLY A 116 7.03 -1.77 -11.89
N LEU A 117 7.50 -0.99 -10.91
CA LEU A 117 8.75 -1.23 -10.21
C LEU A 117 8.71 -2.55 -9.40
N ALA A 118 7.61 -2.83 -8.69
CA ALA A 118 7.46 -4.09 -7.97
C ALA A 118 7.43 -5.29 -8.93
N THR A 119 6.72 -5.16 -10.08
CA THR A 119 6.69 -6.19 -11.12
C THR A 119 8.09 -6.44 -11.71
N ALA A 120 8.83 -5.38 -12.02
CA ALA A 120 10.19 -5.47 -12.54
C ALA A 120 11.13 -6.18 -11.55
N ARG A 121 11.06 -5.82 -10.27
CA ARG A 121 11.89 -6.45 -9.23
C ARG A 121 11.59 -7.93 -9.04
N LEU A 122 10.31 -8.32 -8.98
CA LEU A 122 9.95 -9.75 -8.87
C LEU A 122 10.35 -10.56 -10.10
N LEU A 123 10.29 -9.97 -11.31
CA LEU A 123 10.79 -10.58 -12.52
C LEU A 123 12.31 -10.81 -12.46
N GLN A 124 13.07 -9.80 -12.01
CA GLN A 124 14.52 -9.89 -11.83
C GLN A 124 14.90 -10.94 -10.78
N GLU A 125 14.16 -11.04 -9.67
CA GLU A 125 14.33 -12.06 -8.63
C GLU A 125 14.13 -13.49 -9.20
N ARG A 126 13.43 -13.62 -10.34
CA ARG A 126 13.24 -14.89 -11.09
C ARG A 126 14.19 -15.05 -12.26
N GLY A 127 15.17 -14.20 -12.43
CA GLY A 127 16.18 -14.27 -13.48
C GLY A 127 15.79 -13.60 -14.79
N ALA A 128 14.71 -12.81 -14.85
CA ALA A 128 14.34 -12.06 -16.04
C ALA A 128 15.30 -10.90 -16.31
N ARG A 129 15.55 -10.65 -17.61
CA ARG A 129 16.17 -9.41 -18.11
C ARG A 129 15.05 -8.41 -18.38
N VAL A 130 14.94 -7.40 -17.52
CA VAL A 130 13.80 -6.48 -17.52
C VAL A 130 14.17 -5.17 -18.23
N ARG A 131 13.28 -4.72 -19.11
CA ARG A 131 13.27 -3.36 -19.65
C ARG A 131 11.95 -2.68 -19.28
N ILE A 132 12.03 -1.56 -18.54
CA ILE A 132 10.87 -0.73 -18.25
C ILE A 132 10.74 0.34 -19.31
N TYR A 133 9.54 0.51 -19.84
CA TYR A 133 9.16 1.62 -20.70
C TYR A 133 8.13 2.48 -20.00
N ALA A 134 8.40 3.76 -19.81
CA ALA A 134 7.50 4.66 -19.12
C ALA A 134 7.59 6.08 -19.65
N LYS A 135 6.46 6.80 -19.72
CA LYS A 135 6.46 8.21 -20.07
C LYS A 135 7.02 9.08 -18.94
N ASP A 136 6.71 8.73 -17.69
CA ASP A 136 7.13 9.43 -16.49
C ASP A 136 7.90 8.48 -15.56
N LEU A 137 8.93 9.01 -14.92
CA LEU A 137 9.74 8.32 -13.92
C LEU A 137 9.55 8.98 -12.54
N PRO A 138 9.85 8.30 -11.43
CA PRO A 138 9.99 8.97 -10.14
C PRO A 138 10.92 10.19 -10.24
N PRO A 139 10.59 11.36 -9.68
CA PRO A 139 9.47 11.62 -8.76
C PRO A 139 8.13 12.01 -9.43
N ASN A 140 7.98 11.93 -10.74
CA ASN A 140 6.84 12.48 -11.48
C ASN A 140 5.72 11.45 -11.75
N THR A 141 5.68 10.34 -11.01
CA THR A 141 4.61 9.34 -11.15
C THR A 141 3.46 9.62 -10.18
N THR A 142 2.24 9.14 -10.52
CA THR A 142 1.10 9.19 -9.60
C THR A 142 1.41 8.53 -8.24
N SER A 143 2.28 7.53 -8.21
CA SER A 143 2.67 6.85 -6.98
C SER A 143 3.44 7.77 -6.01
N ASN A 144 4.13 8.79 -6.50
CA ASN A 144 4.91 9.71 -5.67
C ASN A 144 4.03 10.63 -4.82
N VAL A 145 2.82 10.95 -5.28
CA VAL A 145 1.88 11.84 -4.58
C VAL A 145 0.88 11.07 -3.70
N ALA A 146 1.09 9.79 -3.45
CA ALA A 146 0.26 9.01 -2.54
C ALA A 146 0.56 9.34 -1.07
N GLY A 147 -0.46 9.32 -0.21
CA GLY A 147 -0.29 9.40 1.25
C GLY A 147 0.49 8.21 1.80
N ALA A 148 0.19 7.01 1.27
CA ALA A 148 0.95 5.77 1.36
C ALA A 148 1.09 5.14 2.75
N GLN A 149 0.06 5.25 3.56
CA GLN A 149 -0.16 4.28 4.63
C GLN A 149 -0.40 2.89 4.00
N TRP A 150 0.16 1.83 4.59
CA TRP A 150 -0.15 0.48 4.17
C TRP A 150 -1.56 0.11 4.60
N TRP A 151 -2.51 0.37 3.74
CA TRP A 151 -3.90 -0.04 3.86
C TRP A 151 -4.53 -0.10 2.47
N PRO A 152 -5.12 -1.22 2.03
CA PRO A 152 -5.67 -1.35 0.67
C PRO A 152 -7.08 -0.74 0.58
N ALA A 153 -7.18 0.57 0.83
CA ALA A 153 -8.44 1.30 0.75
C ALA A 153 -8.77 1.75 -0.69
N SER A 154 -10.06 1.89 -0.97
CA SER A 154 -10.57 2.45 -2.24
C SER A 154 -10.05 1.73 -3.49
N VAL A 155 -9.99 0.39 -3.43
CA VAL A 155 -9.50 -0.47 -4.52
C VAL A 155 -10.62 -0.85 -5.47
N PHE A 156 -11.84 -1.00 -4.95
CA PHE A 156 -13.01 -1.49 -5.68
C PHE A 156 -14.31 -0.93 -5.10
N ARG A 157 -15.42 -1.17 -5.79
CA ARG A 157 -16.77 -0.97 -5.26
C ARG A 157 -17.35 -2.32 -4.82
N ALA A 158 -17.88 -2.40 -3.62
CA ALA A 158 -18.39 -3.64 -3.03
C ALA A 158 -19.51 -4.29 -3.86
N ASP A 159 -20.32 -3.47 -4.56
CA ASP A 159 -21.40 -3.93 -5.44
C ASP A 159 -20.93 -4.42 -6.83
N ARG A 160 -19.63 -4.36 -7.12
CA ARG A 160 -19.05 -4.66 -8.44
C ARG A 160 -18.02 -5.79 -8.42
N VAL A 161 -17.70 -6.35 -7.26
CA VAL A 161 -16.69 -7.39 -7.11
C VAL A 161 -17.27 -8.78 -6.95
N THR A 162 -16.50 -9.79 -7.31
CA THR A 162 -16.84 -11.19 -7.16
C THR A 162 -16.11 -11.81 -5.98
N PRO A 163 -16.59 -12.95 -5.42
CA PRO A 163 -15.84 -13.69 -4.40
C PRO A 163 -14.42 -14.06 -4.85
N ALA A 164 -14.24 -14.45 -6.10
CA ALA A 164 -12.92 -14.77 -6.67
C ALA A 164 -11.97 -13.56 -6.67
N PHE A 165 -12.50 -12.35 -6.93
CA PHE A 165 -11.70 -11.13 -6.81
C PHE A 165 -11.30 -10.86 -5.36
N LEU A 166 -12.19 -11.06 -4.40
CA LEU A 166 -11.87 -10.85 -2.97
C LEU A 166 -10.78 -11.81 -2.49
N GLU A 167 -10.80 -13.08 -2.92
CA GLU A 167 -9.71 -14.04 -2.66
C GLU A 167 -8.38 -13.56 -3.28
N GLN A 168 -8.42 -13.08 -4.52
CA GLN A 168 -7.25 -12.54 -5.21
C GLN A 168 -6.72 -11.27 -4.51
N HIS A 169 -7.61 -10.39 -4.09
CA HIS A 169 -7.28 -9.18 -3.35
C HIS A 169 -6.59 -9.50 -2.02
N PHE A 170 -7.14 -10.44 -1.26
CA PHE A 170 -6.55 -10.88 -0.01
C PHE A 170 -5.18 -11.56 -0.21
N ALA A 171 -5.06 -12.42 -1.20
CA ALA A 171 -3.77 -13.04 -1.53
C ALA A 171 -2.70 -12.00 -1.87
N ALA A 172 -3.08 -10.99 -2.66
CA ALA A 172 -2.22 -9.87 -2.99
C ALA A 172 -1.85 -9.05 -1.75
N ALA A 173 -2.83 -8.69 -0.92
CA ALA A 173 -2.60 -7.93 0.32
C ALA A 173 -1.67 -8.68 1.28
N SER A 174 -1.90 -9.98 1.47
CA SER A 174 -1.09 -10.82 2.37
C SER A 174 0.36 -10.94 1.92
N PHE A 175 0.60 -11.11 0.61
CA PHE A 175 1.96 -11.13 0.07
C PHE A 175 2.64 -9.78 0.21
N ALA A 176 1.95 -8.69 -0.17
CA ALA A 176 2.46 -7.34 -0.08
C ALA A 176 2.81 -6.96 1.37
N PHE A 177 1.95 -7.30 2.34
CA PHE A 177 2.19 -7.03 3.75
C PHE A 177 3.51 -7.63 4.24
N ARG A 178 3.74 -8.93 3.95
CA ARG A 178 5.00 -9.59 4.31
C ARG A 178 6.21 -9.01 3.59
N ARG A 179 6.04 -8.64 2.31
CA ARG A 179 7.12 -8.05 1.54
C ARG A 179 7.51 -6.69 2.10
N TYR A 180 6.55 -5.83 2.44
CA TYR A 180 6.84 -4.53 3.06
C TYR A 180 7.52 -4.67 4.42
N GLN A 181 7.18 -5.67 5.22
CA GLN A 181 7.88 -5.95 6.48
C GLN A 181 9.38 -6.21 6.27
N SER A 182 9.75 -6.88 5.17
CA SER A 182 11.17 -7.11 4.83
C SER A 182 11.90 -5.86 4.32
N LEU A 183 11.16 -4.79 4.02
CA LEU A 183 11.68 -3.50 3.54
C LEU A 183 11.70 -2.42 4.63
N VAL A 184 11.27 -2.75 5.85
CA VAL A 184 11.30 -1.81 6.98
C VAL A 184 12.71 -1.30 7.21
N GLY A 185 12.85 0.01 7.28
CA GLY A 185 14.10 0.71 7.53
C GLY A 185 14.31 1.91 6.61
N ASP A 186 15.35 2.68 6.93
CA ASP A 186 15.66 3.96 6.26
C ASP A 186 15.96 3.83 4.77
N ASN A 187 16.51 2.70 4.34
CA ASN A 187 16.86 2.48 2.93
C ASN A 187 15.66 2.54 2.00
N TYR A 188 14.49 2.07 2.46
CA TYR A 188 13.25 2.07 1.68
C TYR A 188 12.23 3.09 2.19
N GLY A 189 12.50 3.75 3.32
CA GLY A 189 11.53 4.65 3.92
C GLY A 189 10.23 3.96 4.32
N VAL A 190 10.32 2.72 4.81
CA VAL A 190 9.20 1.96 5.35
C VAL A 190 9.35 1.87 6.85
N ALA A 191 8.37 2.33 7.59
CA ALA A 191 8.38 2.32 9.05
C ALA A 191 7.05 1.80 9.60
N TRP A 192 7.08 1.15 10.77
CA TRP A 192 5.86 0.89 11.54
C TRP A 192 5.39 2.17 12.21
N GLU A 193 4.11 2.46 12.08
CA GLU A 193 3.48 3.66 12.65
C GLU A 193 2.18 3.30 13.34
N THR A 194 1.94 3.93 14.48
CA THR A 194 0.67 3.83 15.20
C THR A 194 -0.37 4.75 14.57
N ASN A 195 -1.53 4.19 14.32
CA ASN A 195 -2.66 4.86 13.69
C ASN A 195 -3.84 4.95 14.65
N TYR A 196 -4.60 6.03 14.55
CA TYR A 196 -5.79 6.29 15.34
C TYR A 196 -6.97 6.60 14.44
N ASN A 197 -7.95 5.69 14.40
CA ASN A 197 -9.25 5.97 13.81
C ASN A 197 -10.08 6.79 14.80
N LEU A 198 -10.52 7.97 14.40
CA LEU A 198 -11.25 8.93 15.24
C LEU A 198 -12.71 8.98 14.78
N SER A 199 -13.66 8.75 15.69
CA SER A 199 -15.09 8.74 15.36
C SER A 199 -15.95 9.42 16.43
N ASN A 200 -17.06 10.01 16.00
CA ASN A 200 -18.13 10.50 16.87
C ASN A 200 -19.16 9.42 17.21
N THR A 201 -19.14 8.29 16.51
CA THR A 201 -20.01 7.13 16.74
C THR A 201 -19.16 5.89 17.01
N PRO A 202 -19.71 4.85 17.64
CA PRO A 202 -19.00 3.59 17.82
C PRO A 202 -18.39 3.11 16.51
N ILE A 203 -17.12 2.73 16.56
CA ILE A 203 -16.41 2.20 15.39
C ILE A 203 -16.87 0.76 15.21
N ALA A 204 -17.62 0.50 14.15
CA ALA A 204 -18.04 -0.84 13.82
C ALA A 204 -16.83 -1.76 13.59
N ASP A 205 -17.01 -3.02 13.92
CA ASP A 205 -16.10 -4.03 13.44
C ASP A 205 -16.28 -4.12 11.92
N TYR A 206 -15.24 -4.51 11.23
CA TYR A 206 -15.26 -4.55 9.78
C TYR A 206 -16.37 -5.52 9.27
N PRO A 207 -16.97 -5.36 8.07
CA PRO A 207 -17.99 -6.26 7.55
C PRO A 207 -17.46 -7.69 7.39
N ALA A 208 -18.19 -8.69 7.81
CA ALA A 208 -17.71 -10.05 8.08
C ALA A 208 -17.00 -10.79 6.93
N ALA A 209 -17.25 -10.45 5.68
CA ALA A 209 -16.68 -11.17 4.53
C ALA A 209 -15.29 -10.64 4.07
N GLU A 210 -15.08 -9.33 4.12
CA GLU A 210 -13.77 -8.72 3.82
C GLU A 210 -12.85 -8.78 5.05
N ASP A 211 -13.44 -8.95 6.18
CA ASP A 211 -12.92 -8.68 7.50
C ASP A 211 -12.05 -9.77 8.07
N GLU A 212 -12.51 -11.02 8.03
CA GLU A 212 -11.76 -12.11 8.67
C GLU A 212 -10.35 -12.21 8.10
N LEU A 213 -10.22 -11.89 6.82
CA LEU A 213 -8.95 -11.94 6.11
C LEU A 213 -8.11 -10.69 6.38
N MET A 214 -8.74 -9.50 6.38
CA MET A 214 -8.03 -8.24 6.62
C MET A 214 -7.63 -8.08 8.09
N HIS A 215 -8.41 -8.61 9.04
CA HIS A 215 -8.03 -8.64 10.46
C HIS A 215 -6.69 -9.33 10.72
N ARG A 216 -6.33 -10.33 9.91
CA ARG A 216 -5.02 -11.00 10.01
C ARG A 216 -3.85 -10.10 9.66
N LEU A 217 -4.11 -8.95 9.02
CA LEU A 217 -3.11 -7.98 8.59
C LEU A 217 -3.11 -6.71 9.48
N VAL A 218 -3.99 -6.67 10.48
CA VAL A 218 -4.04 -5.58 11.47
C VAL A 218 -3.25 -5.98 12.71
N VAL A 219 -2.38 -5.09 13.17
CA VAL A 219 -1.49 -5.34 14.31
C VAL A 219 -1.86 -4.40 15.46
N ASN A 220 -1.85 -4.93 16.69
CA ASN A 220 -2.07 -4.16 17.93
C ASN A 220 -3.37 -3.35 17.97
N GLN A 221 -4.45 -3.87 17.35
CA GLN A 221 -5.74 -3.17 17.36
C GLN A 221 -6.37 -3.20 18.74
N ARG A 222 -6.79 -2.02 19.22
CA ARG A 222 -7.59 -1.87 20.42
C ARG A 222 -8.42 -0.59 20.40
N ASP A 223 -9.56 -0.61 21.04
CA ASP A 223 -10.36 0.58 21.30
C ASP A 223 -9.88 1.25 22.59
N LEU A 224 -9.71 2.57 22.54
CA LEU A 224 -9.27 3.36 23.67
C LEU A 224 -10.46 3.93 24.43
N ALA A 225 -10.43 3.87 25.75
CA ALA A 225 -11.38 4.59 26.59
C ALA A 225 -11.14 6.11 26.51
N ILE A 226 -12.16 6.92 26.81
CA ILE A 226 -12.12 8.39 26.68
C ILE A 226 -11.01 9.06 27.51
N ASP A 227 -10.59 8.45 28.60
CA ASP A 227 -9.52 8.90 29.49
C ASP A 227 -8.14 8.36 29.10
N GLU A 228 -8.08 7.39 28.17
CA GLU A 228 -6.84 6.83 27.67
C GLU A 228 -6.20 7.65 26.54
N HIS A 229 -6.89 8.66 25.97
CA HIS A 229 -6.36 9.47 24.89
C HIS A 229 -6.73 10.95 25.01
N ASN A 230 -6.07 11.82 24.26
CA ASN A 230 -6.34 13.27 24.26
C ASN A 230 -7.03 13.78 22.97
N PHE A 231 -7.48 12.91 22.08
CA PHE A 231 -8.24 13.31 20.91
C PHE A 231 -9.63 13.86 21.25
N PRO A 232 -10.18 14.80 20.44
CA PRO A 232 -11.50 15.39 20.66
C PRO A 232 -12.62 14.50 20.05
N ARG A 233 -12.55 13.21 20.25
CA ARG A 233 -13.54 12.23 19.78
C ARG A 233 -13.81 11.20 20.85
N PRO A 234 -15.07 10.74 21.03
CA PRO A 234 -15.39 9.77 22.07
C PRO A 234 -14.97 8.34 21.74
N PHE A 235 -14.84 8.02 20.44
CA PHE A 235 -14.45 6.68 20.00
C PHE A 235 -13.14 6.76 19.22
N VAL A 236 -12.13 6.06 19.72
CA VAL A 236 -10.79 6.00 19.13
C VAL A 236 -10.33 4.56 19.07
N ARG A 237 -10.03 4.09 17.87
CA ARG A 237 -9.41 2.77 17.65
C ARG A 237 -7.95 2.96 17.25
N GLN A 238 -7.06 2.40 18.05
CA GLN A 238 -5.63 2.34 17.78
C GLN A 238 -5.30 1.05 17.02
N PHE A 239 -4.39 1.12 16.06
CA PHE A 239 -3.75 -0.04 15.40
C PHE A 239 -2.40 0.36 14.83
N ASP A 240 -1.54 -0.62 14.57
CA ASP A 240 -0.24 -0.38 13.93
C ASP A 240 -0.27 -0.86 12.48
N THR A 241 0.31 -0.07 11.58
CA THR A 241 0.58 -0.47 10.20
C THR A 241 1.83 0.23 9.68
N MET A 242 2.25 -0.12 8.46
CA MET A 242 3.43 0.49 7.86
C MET A 242 3.09 1.80 7.15
N MET A 243 3.95 2.80 7.31
CA MET A 243 4.01 4.00 6.49
C MET A 243 5.11 3.83 5.45
N ILE A 244 4.83 4.21 4.21
CA ILE A 244 5.79 4.15 3.10
C ILE A 244 6.06 5.59 2.62
N GLU A 245 7.26 6.10 2.84
CA GLU A 245 7.67 7.41 2.31
C GLU A 245 7.90 7.30 0.81
N THR A 246 6.90 7.63 0.03
CA THR A 246 6.86 7.38 -1.43
C THR A 246 8.03 7.95 -2.21
N PRO A 247 8.55 9.17 -1.94
CA PRO A 247 9.69 9.69 -2.68
C PRO A 247 10.95 8.84 -2.47
N LEU A 248 11.22 8.42 -1.22
CA LEU A 248 12.36 7.60 -0.89
C LEU A 248 12.19 6.17 -1.40
N TYR A 249 11.01 5.59 -1.16
CA TYR A 249 10.68 4.23 -1.58
C TYR A 249 10.81 4.03 -3.09
N LEU A 250 10.17 4.90 -3.89
CA LEU A 250 10.17 4.74 -5.35
C LEU A 250 11.55 4.99 -5.96
N ARG A 251 12.29 5.96 -5.42
CA ARG A 251 13.70 6.19 -5.82
C ARG A 251 14.56 4.96 -5.52
N ARG A 252 14.39 4.35 -4.34
CA ARG A 252 15.14 3.15 -3.98
C ARG A 252 14.78 1.98 -4.88
N MET A 253 13.49 1.77 -5.16
CA MET A 253 13.02 0.73 -6.07
C MET A 253 13.55 0.90 -7.49
N GLU A 254 13.62 2.14 -8.00
CA GLU A 254 14.22 2.43 -9.31
C GLU A 254 15.72 2.07 -9.32
N LEU A 255 16.44 2.46 -8.28
CA LEU A 255 17.86 2.11 -8.13
C LEU A 255 18.07 0.59 -8.10
N ASP A 256 17.25 -0.14 -7.36
CA ASP A 256 17.34 -1.59 -7.28
C ASP A 256 17.10 -2.26 -8.64
N VAL A 257 16.14 -1.75 -9.42
CA VAL A 257 15.92 -2.25 -10.80
C VAL A 257 17.16 -2.06 -11.64
N ARG A 258 17.79 -0.88 -11.60
CA ARG A 258 19.01 -0.56 -12.37
C ARG A 258 20.24 -1.38 -11.89
N GLN A 259 20.42 -1.51 -10.59
CA GLN A 259 21.51 -2.27 -10.00
C GLN A 259 21.43 -3.77 -10.32
N ALA A 260 20.22 -4.29 -10.48
CA ALA A 260 19.99 -5.66 -10.95
C ALA A 260 20.05 -5.81 -12.49
N GLY A 261 20.61 -4.82 -13.21
CA GLY A 261 20.80 -4.88 -14.66
C GLY A 261 19.56 -4.52 -15.50
N GLY A 262 18.51 -3.98 -14.88
CA GLY A 262 17.33 -3.53 -15.62
C GLY A 262 17.58 -2.20 -16.34
N GLU A 263 17.03 -2.10 -17.54
CA GLU A 263 17.00 -0.85 -18.31
C GLU A 263 15.70 -0.09 -18.09
N ILE A 264 15.77 1.24 -18.04
CA ILE A 264 14.59 2.10 -17.98
C ILE A 264 14.67 3.10 -19.13
N VAL A 265 13.68 3.02 -20.02
CA VAL A 265 13.58 3.81 -21.25
C VAL A 265 12.40 4.76 -21.12
N VAL A 266 12.66 6.06 -21.22
CA VAL A 266 11.58 7.07 -21.27
C VAL A 266 10.91 6.98 -22.64
N ARG A 267 9.67 6.50 -22.65
CA ARG A 267 8.88 6.33 -23.86
C ARG A 267 7.40 6.36 -23.57
N GLU A 268 6.68 7.21 -24.28
CA GLU A 268 5.23 7.17 -24.36
C GLU A 268 4.76 6.37 -25.58
N PHE A 269 3.76 5.51 -25.38
CA PHE A 269 3.13 4.77 -26.47
C PHE A 269 1.84 5.47 -26.90
N ALA A 270 1.71 5.74 -28.19
CA ALA A 270 0.51 6.34 -28.74
C ALA A 270 -0.65 5.32 -28.82
N ASP A 271 -0.32 4.08 -29.15
CA ASP A 271 -1.29 3.00 -29.37
C ASP A 271 -0.69 1.61 -29.07
N VAL A 272 -1.54 0.60 -29.14
CA VAL A 272 -1.18 -0.80 -28.90
C VAL A 272 -0.26 -1.37 -29.99
N ALA A 273 -0.26 -0.83 -31.22
CA ALA A 273 0.60 -1.30 -32.30
C ALA A 273 2.08 -1.03 -31.96
N GLN A 274 2.36 0.13 -31.35
CA GLN A 274 3.71 0.45 -30.87
C GLN A 274 4.15 -0.48 -29.72
N VAL A 275 3.24 -0.91 -28.85
CA VAL A 275 3.52 -1.90 -27.81
C VAL A 275 3.80 -3.27 -28.44
N ARG A 276 3.00 -3.66 -29.44
CA ARG A 276 3.20 -4.92 -30.18
C ARG A 276 4.56 -4.97 -30.91
N ALA A 277 5.08 -3.83 -31.34
CA ALA A 277 6.35 -3.72 -32.02
C ALA A 277 7.59 -3.81 -31.10
N LEU A 278 7.43 -3.91 -29.79
CA LEU A 278 8.53 -4.11 -28.85
C LEU A 278 9.26 -5.44 -29.14
N PRO A 279 10.57 -5.55 -28.88
CA PRO A 279 11.30 -6.81 -29.11
C PRO A 279 10.91 -7.92 -28.12
N GLU A 280 10.53 -7.59 -26.92
CA GLU A 280 10.21 -8.54 -25.87
C GLU A 280 8.94 -9.35 -26.20
N GLN A 281 8.97 -10.65 -25.91
CA GLN A 281 7.84 -11.55 -26.17
C GLN A 281 6.80 -11.54 -25.04
N THR A 282 7.21 -11.14 -23.83
CA THR A 282 6.31 -11.01 -22.67
C THR A 282 6.29 -9.57 -22.22
N ILE A 283 5.11 -9.00 -22.08
CA ILE A 283 4.88 -7.60 -21.75
C ILE A 283 3.95 -7.52 -20.53
N PHE A 284 4.38 -6.80 -19.51
CA PHE A 284 3.58 -6.51 -18.32
C PHE A 284 3.04 -5.08 -18.38
N ASN A 285 1.73 -4.94 -18.48
CA ASN A 285 1.07 -3.65 -18.50
C ASN A 285 0.78 -3.13 -17.11
N CYS A 286 1.59 -2.17 -16.64
CA CYS A 286 1.46 -1.46 -15.37
C CYS A 286 1.21 0.04 -15.59
N THR A 287 0.48 0.42 -16.66
CA THR A 287 0.34 1.81 -17.11
C THR A 287 -0.70 2.62 -16.32
N GLY A 288 -1.38 2.03 -15.32
CA GLY A 288 -2.41 2.73 -14.57
C GLY A 288 -3.52 3.26 -15.48
N LEU A 289 -3.85 4.56 -15.40
CA LEU A 289 -4.86 5.20 -16.27
C LEU A 289 -4.54 5.06 -17.77
N GLY A 290 -3.27 4.90 -18.13
CA GLY A 290 -2.87 4.69 -19.53
C GLY A 290 -3.44 3.42 -20.16
N ALA A 291 -3.87 2.44 -19.35
CA ALA A 291 -4.47 1.21 -19.82
C ALA A 291 -5.80 1.45 -20.57
N GLY A 292 -6.59 2.44 -20.15
CA GLY A 292 -7.81 2.82 -20.86
C GLY A 292 -7.52 3.21 -22.31
N ARG A 293 -6.57 4.10 -22.52
CA ARG A 293 -6.19 4.56 -23.87
C ARG A 293 -5.51 3.48 -24.69
N LEU A 294 -4.55 2.75 -24.08
CA LEU A 294 -3.70 1.82 -24.82
C LEU A 294 -4.39 0.48 -25.13
N PHE A 295 -5.24 0.00 -24.22
CA PHE A 295 -5.81 -1.35 -24.28
C PHE A 295 -7.34 -1.35 -24.26
N GLY A 296 -7.97 -0.16 -24.36
CA GLY A 296 -9.43 -0.04 -24.50
C GLY A 296 -10.21 -0.39 -23.25
N ASP A 297 -9.60 -0.32 -22.04
CA ASP A 297 -10.33 -0.52 -20.79
C ASP A 297 -11.22 0.69 -20.49
N THR A 298 -12.52 0.53 -20.69
CA THR A 298 -13.51 1.58 -20.47
C THR A 298 -13.98 1.67 -19.01
N GLU A 299 -13.59 0.73 -18.17
CA GLU A 299 -13.97 0.72 -16.76
C GLU A 299 -13.02 1.57 -15.90
N ILE A 300 -11.78 1.79 -16.36
CA ILE A 300 -10.82 2.57 -15.59
C ILE A 300 -11.11 4.06 -15.66
N GLU A 301 -11.21 4.68 -14.50
CA GLU A 301 -11.45 6.12 -14.35
C GLU A 301 -10.45 6.77 -13.37
N PRO A 302 -10.17 8.08 -13.53
CA PRO A 302 -9.42 8.82 -12.53
C PRO A 302 -10.28 9.11 -11.30
N VAL A 303 -9.68 8.93 -10.12
CA VAL A 303 -10.22 9.51 -8.88
C VAL A 303 -9.19 10.49 -8.35
N ARG A 304 -9.44 11.78 -8.60
CA ARG A 304 -8.56 12.85 -8.18
C ARG A 304 -8.48 12.94 -6.66
N GLY A 305 -7.26 13.02 -6.14
CA GLY A 305 -6.97 13.29 -4.74
C GLY A 305 -6.06 14.49 -4.59
N GLN A 306 -6.35 15.33 -3.60
CA GLN A 306 -5.57 16.51 -3.28
C GLN A 306 -5.09 16.44 -1.84
N LEU A 307 -3.83 16.78 -1.60
CA LEU A 307 -3.16 16.74 -0.32
C LEU A 307 -2.50 18.09 -0.04
N ALA A 308 -2.59 18.56 1.21
CA ALA A 308 -1.75 19.64 1.70
C ALA A 308 -0.60 19.03 2.52
N ILE A 309 0.63 19.40 2.19
CA ILE A 309 1.82 18.94 2.91
C ILE A 309 2.33 20.11 3.74
N LEU A 310 2.36 19.94 5.06
CA LEU A 310 2.90 20.92 5.98
C LEU A 310 4.39 20.68 6.26
N LEU A 311 5.06 21.68 6.80
CA LEU A 311 6.40 21.55 7.36
C LEU A 311 6.49 20.33 8.27
N PRO A 312 7.59 19.57 8.25
CA PRO A 312 7.80 18.44 9.16
C PRO A 312 7.65 18.83 10.62
N GLN A 313 7.10 17.93 11.41
CA GLN A 313 6.94 18.07 12.86
C GLN A 313 7.42 16.76 13.52
N PRO A 314 8.68 16.70 13.95
CA PRO A 314 9.29 15.46 14.47
C PRO A 314 8.59 14.86 15.69
N GLU A 315 7.84 15.69 16.44
CA GLU A 315 7.02 15.27 17.57
C GLU A 315 5.72 14.53 17.16
N VAL A 316 5.34 14.62 15.87
CA VAL A 316 4.18 13.94 15.30
C VAL A 316 4.63 12.63 14.66
N ASN A 317 4.69 11.59 15.45
CA ASN A 317 5.10 10.23 15.07
C ASN A 317 3.91 9.26 15.11
N TYR A 318 2.77 9.71 14.64
CA TYR A 318 1.52 8.96 14.59
C TYR A 318 0.68 9.40 13.41
N ASN A 319 -0.31 8.60 13.07
CA ASN A 319 -1.27 8.89 12.01
C ASN A 319 -2.68 8.99 12.57
N THR A 320 -3.55 9.76 11.91
CA THR A 320 -4.99 9.78 12.22
C THR A 320 -5.83 9.58 10.99
N ILE A 321 -6.97 8.91 11.14
CA ILE A 321 -7.99 8.71 10.12
C ILE A 321 -9.33 9.12 10.75
N ALA A 322 -10.05 9.99 10.09
CA ALA A 322 -11.36 10.48 10.53
C ALA A 322 -12.27 10.68 9.32
N SER A 323 -13.56 10.95 9.55
CA SER A 323 -14.50 11.34 8.48
C SER A 323 -14.08 12.61 7.74
N GLU A 324 -13.34 13.47 8.40
CA GLU A 324 -12.82 14.72 7.87
C GLU A 324 -11.63 14.52 6.90
N GLY A 325 -10.95 13.38 7.00
CA GLY A 325 -9.76 13.05 6.23
C GLY A 325 -8.74 12.27 7.05
N TYR A 326 -7.54 12.14 6.51
CA TYR A 326 -6.42 11.49 7.20
C TYR A 326 -5.25 12.45 7.38
N MET A 327 -4.51 12.29 8.46
CA MET A 327 -3.23 12.95 8.69
C MET A 327 -2.15 11.88 8.84
N PHE A 328 -1.05 12.02 8.09
CA PHE A 328 0.10 11.14 8.20
C PHE A 328 1.35 11.93 8.56
N GLY A 329 1.99 11.51 9.66
CA GLY A 329 3.25 12.06 10.13
C GLY A 329 4.42 11.46 9.34
N ARG A 330 4.88 12.16 8.28
CA ARG A 330 6.02 11.71 7.48
C ARG A 330 7.23 12.61 7.73
N ARG A 331 8.43 12.09 7.49
CA ARG A 331 9.68 12.87 7.65
C ARG A 331 9.82 13.99 6.63
N ASP A 332 9.19 13.84 5.44
CA ASP A 332 9.18 14.86 4.39
C ASP A 332 8.06 15.90 4.54
N GLY A 333 7.23 15.78 5.58
CA GLY A 333 6.15 16.71 5.92
C GLY A 333 4.93 16.03 6.48
N ILE A 334 4.08 16.79 7.16
CA ILE A 334 2.78 16.32 7.62
C ILE A 334 1.80 16.31 6.44
N VAL A 335 1.32 15.15 6.08
CA VAL A 335 0.36 14.96 4.98
C VAL A 335 -1.05 15.15 5.51
N LEU A 336 -1.76 16.16 5.05
CA LEU A 336 -3.18 16.33 5.28
C LEU A 336 -3.97 15.89 4.04
N GLY A 337 -4.73 14.83 4.19
CA GLY A 337 -5.52 14.25 3.11
C GLY A 337 -6.98 14.09 3.49
N GLY A 338 -7.86 13.88 2.57
CA GLY A 338 -7.70 13.94 1.14
C GLY A 338 -9.04 14.21 0.49
N SER A 339 -9.01 14.32 -0.84
CA SER A 339 -10.24 14.37 -1.61
C SER A 339 -10.44 13.10 -2.45
N PHE A 340 -11.70 12.87 -2.86
CA PHE A 340 -12.09 11.79 -3.76
C PHE A 340 -13.03 12.38 -4.80
N GLU A 341 -12.51 12.63 -6.01
CA GLU A 341 -13.23 13.31 -7.09
C GLU A 341 -13.24 12.38 -8.30
N HIS A 342 -14.33 11.62 -8.44
CA HIS A 342 -14.52 10.67 -9.54
C HIS A 342 -14.64 11.36 -10.89
N GLY A 343 -13.99 10.81 -11.91
CA GLY A 343 -14.04 11.30 -13.29
C GLY A 343 -13.28 12.61 -13.52
N GLU A 344 -12.63 13.18 -12.52
CA GLU A 344 -11.90 14.45 -12.64
C GLU A 344 -10.44 14.21 -13.09
N TRP A 345 -10.08 14.77 -14.25
CA TRP A 345 -8.77 14.60 -14.88
C TRP A 345 -7.77 15.73 -14.60
N SER A 346 -8.24 16.86 -14.07
CA SER A 346 -7.37 18.00 -13.82
C SER A 346 -6.34 17.71 -12.74
N LEU A 347 -5.09 18.09 -12.97
CA LEU A 347 -4.01 18.10 -11.99
C LEU A 347 -3.82 19.46 -11.32
N GLU A 348 -4.63 20.46 -11.71
CA GLU A 348 -4.59 21.77 -11.09
C GLU A 348 -5.20 21.73 -9.68
N PRO A 349 -4.52 22.26 -8.65
CA PRO A 349 -5.07 22.34 -7.31
C PRO A 349 -6.35 23.19 -7.25
N ASP A 350 -7.33 22.74 -6.47
CA ASP A 350 -8.51 23.53 -6.10
C ASP A 350 -8.25 24.25 -4.76
N PRO A 351 -7.99 25.59 -4.76
CA PRO A 351 -7.67 26.32 -3.55
C PRO A 351 -8.77 26.24 -2.48
N ALA A 352 -10.04 26.21 -2.88
CA ALA A 352 -11.17 26.14 -1.94
C ALA A 352 -11.21 24.76 -1.26
N ARG A 353 -10.87 23.70 -1.99
CA ARG A 353 -10.80 22.34 -1.44
C ARG A 353 -9.62 22.19 -0.49
N ILE A 354 -8.46 22.71 -0.86
CA ILE A 354 -7.28 22.72 0.01
C ILE A 354 -7.56 23.49 1.30
N ALA A 355 -8.17 24.66 1.22
CA ALA A 355 -8.56 25.42 2.41
C ALA A 355 -9.51 24.62 3.32
N ARG A 356 -10.47 23.87 2.74
CA ARG A 356 -11.36 22.98 3.52
C ARG A 356 -10.61 21.83 4.17
N ILE A 357 -9.64 21.20 3.48
CA ILE A 357 -8.79 20.16 4.05
C ILE A 357 -8.05 20.69 5.27
N ILE A 358 -7.38 21.84 5.13
CA ILE A 358 -6.64 22.47 6.23
C ILE A 358 -7.57 22.80 7.41
N ALA A 359 -8.72 23.44 7.14
CA ALA A 359 -9.66 23.83 8.20
C ALA A 359 -10.21 22.63 8.98
N ARG A 360 -10.53 21.54 8.30
CA ARG A 360 -11.02 20.30 8.95
C ARG A 360 -9.98 19.70 9.87
N HIS A 361 -8.73 19.55 9.42
CA HIS A 361 -7.66 19.02 10.25
C HIS A 361 -7.33 19.97 11.41
N LYS A 362 -7.30 21.29 11.16
CA LYS A 362 -7.10 22.28 12.21
C LYS A 362 -8.15 22.14 13.33
N SER A 363 -9.41 21.93 12.97
CA SER A 363 -10.48 21.75 13.98
C SER A 363 -10.30 20.51 14.87
N ILE A 364 -9.66 19.46 14.38
CA ILE A 364 -9.36 18.27 15.18
C ILE A 364 -8.21 18.56 16.14
N PHE A 365 -7.10 19.08 15.62
CA PHE A 365 -5.87 19.19 16.41
C PHE A 365 -5.89 20.36 17.40
N ASP A 366 -6.56 21.48 17.08
CA ASP A 366 -6.77 22.58 18.02
C ASP A 366 -7.67 22.19 19.21
N ALA A 367 -8.54 21.19 19.02
CA ALA A 367 -9.44 20.70 20.05
C ALA A 367 -8.87 19.51 20.86
N MET A 368 -7.63 19.09 20.63
CA MET A 368 -6.98 18.07 21.45
C MET A 368 -6.78 18.58 22.87
N ARG A 369 -7.08 17.73 23.85
CA ARG A 369 -6.91 18.06 25.26
C ARG A 369 -5.42 18.11 25.65
N ALA A 370 -5.06 19.03 26.52
CA ALA A 370 -3.71 19.15 27.05
C ALA A 370 -3.28 17.92 27.88
#